data_9a87334d72b99651e435105fa82b47d9
#
_entry.id   9a87334d72b99651e435105fa82b47d9
#
_cell.length_a   1.000
_cell.length_b   1.000
_cell.length_c   1.000
_cell.angle_alpha   90.00
_cell.angle_beta   90.00
_cell.angle_gamma   90.00
#
_symmetry.space_group_name_H-M   'P 1'
#
loop_
_entity.id
_entity.type
_entity.pdbx_description
1 polymer ?
#
loop_
_entity_poly.entity_id
_entity_poly.type
_entity_poly.pdbx_seq_one_letter_code
_entity_poly.pdbx_strand_id
1 'polypeptide(L)'
;MKKLLLLIIFLSCWTILPAQLSYGTTGLLHAPSADMQKDKTVMLGGNFLHQELTPPKFNFNTWNYYLNVTIFPFLEVAYTCTLFTAESLGLDKHGYSGFTNQDRYFSACLRVLKESKYIPAVVLGTSDPFTSSGHKFASAIGNGYFCRYYLAATKHFQLGRGTLGVHLSYLYNRREDYPLNGVAGGI
;
A
#
# COMPACT_ATOMS: atom_id res chain seq x y z
N MET A 1 20.70 -26.78 18.35
CA MET A 1 19.95 -25.87 19.22
C MET A 1 19.63 -24.54 18.54
N LYS A 2 20.58 -23.75 17.98
CA LYS A 2 20.32 -22.45 17.33
C LYS A 2 19.35 -22.54 16.13
N LYS A 3 19.42 -23.58 15.30
CA LYS A 3 18.50 -23.79 14.16
C LYS A 3 17.08 -24.14 14.60
N LEU A 4 16.91 -24.85 15.71
CA LEU A 4 15.61 -25.17 16.28
C LEU A 4 14.97 -23.91 16.90
N LEU A 5 15.76 -23.06 17.56
CA LEU A 5 15.30 -21.79 18.12
C LEU A 5 14.82 -20.83 17.00
N LEU A 6 15.56 -20.75 15.89
CA LEU A 6 15.16 -19.97 14.72
C LEU A 6 13.87 -20.50 14.09
N LEU A 7 13.70 -21.81 14.01
CA LEU A 7 12.46 -22.42 13.52
C LEU A 7 11.27 -22.14 14.44
N ILE A 8 11.46 -22.19 15.76
CA ILE A 8 10.44 -21.86 16.75
C ILE A 8 10.07 -20.39 16.69
N ILE A 9 11.04 -19.48 16.53
CA ILE A 9 10.79 -18.05 16.33
C ILE A 9 10.03 -17.81 15.02
N PHE A 10 10.38 -18.50 13.96
CA PHE A 10 9.68 -18.42 12.67
C PHE A 10 8.24 -18.96 12.73
N LEU A 11 8.01 -20.04 13.48
CA LEU A 11 6.70 -20.63 13.70
C LEU A 11 5.83 -19.83 14.69
N SER A 12 6.43 -19.14 15.65
CA SER A 12 5.69 -18.28 16.58
C SER A 12 5.27 -16.94 15.98
N CYS A 13 5.81 -16.54 14.85
CA CYS A 13 5.39 -15.39 14.07
C CYS A 13 4.11 -15.62 13.23
N TRP A 14 3.43 -16.75 13.39
CA TRP A 14 2.10 -16.98 12.79
C TRP A 14 0.99 -16.28 13.58
N THR A 15 1.24 -15.07 14.01
CA THR A 15 0.16 -14.15 14.31
C THR A 15 -0.49 -13.75 12.98
N ILE A 16 -1.81 -13.66 12.96
CA ILE A 16 -2.58 -13.14 11.83
C ILE A 16 -1.97 -11.80 11.44
N LEU A 17 -1.08 -11.83 10.44
CA LEU A 17 -0.52 -10.61 9.88
C LEU A 17 -1.60 -10.01 8.99
N PRO A 18 -2.14 -8.85 9.33
CA PRO A 18 -3.07 -8.17 8.46
C PRO A 18 -2.35 -7.86 7.14
N ALA A 19 -3.07 -8.04 6.05
CA ALA A 19 -2.55 -7.71 4.74
C ALA A 19 -2.24 -6.22 4.67
N GLN A 20 -1.10 -5.89 4.08
CA GLN A 20 -0.63 -4.53 3.93
C GLN A 20 -0.72 -4.11 2.48
N LEU A 21 -1.33 -2.96 2.25
CA LEU A 21 -1.34 -2.32 0.96
C LEU A 21 0.08 -1.88 0.57
N SER A 22 0.40 -1.95 -0.70
CA SER A 22 1.71 -1.48 -1.22
C SER A 22 2.03 -0.02 -0.89
N TYR A 23 1.02 0.75 -0.46
CA TYR A 23 1.14 2.16 -0.06
C TYR A 23 1.36 2.37 1.45
N GLY A 24 1.54 1.31 2.21
CA GLY A 24 1.86 1.38 3.63
C GLY A 24 0.66 1.35 4.58
N THR A 25 -0.58 1.58 4.14
CA THR A 25 -1.78 1.40 4.95
C THR A 25 -2.30 -0.03 4.90
N THR A 26 -3.20 -0.40 5.81
CA THR A 26 -3.83 -1.72 5.81
C THR A 26 -4.70 -1.90 4.56
N GLY A 27 -4.65 -3.07 3.94
CA GLY A 27 -5.43 -3.39 2.74
C GLY A 27 -4.91 -4.63 2.03
N LEU A 28 -5.52 -4.98 0.91
CA LEU A 28 -4.98 -5.98 0.00
C LEU A 28 -3.76 -5.41 -0.73
N LEU A 29 -2.87 -6.25 -1.23
CA LEU A 29 -1.59 -5.81 -1.79
C LEU A 29 -1.71 -4.65 -2.80
N HIS A 30 -2.69 -4.69 -3.67
CA HIS A 30 -2.92 -3.67 -4.72
C HIS A 30 -4.28 -2.97 -4.63
N ALA A 31 -5.18 -3.41 -3.74
CA ALA A 31 -6.51 -2.86 -3.60
C ALA A 31 -6.73 -2.37 -2.16
N PRO A 32 -7.14 -1.11 -1.97
CA PRO A 32 -7.53 -0.63 -0.65
C PRO A 32 -8.69 -1.44 -0.08
N SER A 33 -8.68 -1.67 1.21
CA SER A 33 -9.79 -2.22 1.97
C SER A 33 -10.20 -1.27 3.10
N ALA A 34 -11.36 -1.52 3.71
CA ALA A 34 -11.76 -0.79 4.90
C ALA A 34 -11.30 -1.44 6.21
N ASP A 35 -10.40 -2.41 6.10
CA ASP A 35 -9.73 -2.97 7.26
C ASP A 35 -8.69 -1.99 7.78
N MET A 36 -8.57 -1.94 9.08
CA MET A 36 -7.58 -1.15 9.77
C MET A 36 -7.00 -1.96 10.92
N GLN A 37 -5.76 -1.64 11.26
CA GLN A 37 -5.14 -2.18 12.46
C GLN A 37 -5.91 -1.79 13.72
N LYS A 38 -5.66 -2.53 14.79
CA LYS A 38 -6.16 -2.15 16.11
C LYS A 38 -5.60 -0.79 16.53
N ASP A 39 -6.36 -0.09 17.34
CA ASP A 39 -5.92 1.15 17.99
C ASP A 39 -4.54 1.01 18.65
N LYS A 40 -3.72 2.05 18.52
CA LYS A 40 -2.37 2.13 19.09
C LYS A 40 -1.41 1.04 18.61
N THR A 41 -1.60 0.57 17.38
CA THR A 41 -0.69 -0.38 16.76
C THR A 41 0.32 0.36 15.89
N VAL A 42 1.58 -0.07 16.00
CA VAL A 42 2.66 0.36 15.13
C VAL A 42 3.12 -0.85 14.32
N MET A 43 3.24 -0.68 13.02
CA MET A 43 3.70 -1.72 12.12
C MET A 43 4.83 -1.21 11.23
N LEU A 44 5.87 -2.00 11.12
CA LEU A 44 7.00 -1.80 10.22
C LEU A 44 7.02 -2.93 9.20
N GLY A 45 7.29 -2.61 7.97
CA GLY A 45 7.40 -3.63 6.95
C GLY A 45 8.03 -3.14 5.66
N GLY A 46 8.09 -4.06 4.72
CA GLY A 46 8.57 -3.79 3.38
C GLY A 46 7.99 -4.79 2.40
N ASN A 47 7.90 -4.38 1.16
CA ASN A 47 7.52 -5.25 0.07
C ASN A 47 8.39 -5.00 -1.16
N PHE A 48 8.42 -5.97 -2.02
CA PHE A 48 9.07 -5.90 -3.32
C PHE A 48 8.01 -6.10 -4.40
N LEU A 49 7.94 -5.16 -5.34
CA LEU A 49 7.11 -5.24 -6.52
C LEU A 49 8.01 -5.45 -7.74
N HIS A 50 7.85 -6.60 -8.38
CA HIS A 50 8.51 -6.84 -9.66
C HIS A 50 7.99 -5.86 -10.70
N GLN A 51 8.83 -5.48 -11.65
CA GLN A 51 8.50 -4.52 -12.71
C GLN A 51 7.20 -4.85 -13.46
N GLU A 52 6.86 -6.12 -13.62
CA GLU A 52 5.63 -6.55 -14.29
C GLU A 52 4.36 -6.26 -13.48
N LEU A 53 4.49 -6.06 -12.16
CA LEU A 53 3.40 -5.71 -11.26
C LEU A 53 3.22 -4.21 -11.09
N THR A 54 4.11 -3.43 -11.69
CA THR A 54 4.00 -1.97 -11.73
C THR A 54 3.33 -1.52 -13.03
N PRO A 55 2.70 -0.35 -13.07
CA PRO A 55 2.09 0.13 -14.31
C PRO A 55 3.10 0.23 -15.47
N PRO A 56 2.67 0.01 -16.71
CA PRO A 56 3.56 -0.09 -17.87
C PRO A 56 4.53 1.08 -18.08
N LYS A 57 4.14 2.28 -17.66
CA LYS A 57 5.04 3.45 -17.75
C LYS A 57 6.11 3.46 -16.66
N PHE A 58 5.95 2.67 -15.62
CA PHE A 58 6.87 2.62 -14.49
C PHE A 58 7.71 1.37 -14.45
N ASN A 59 7.40 0.36 -15.15
CA ASN A 59 8.11 -0.90 -15.39
C ASN A 59 9.48 -1.09 -14.66
N PHE A 60 9.50 -0.78 -13.36
CA PHE A 60 10.70 -0.86 -12.51
C PHE A 60 10.50 -1.81 -11.36
N ASN A 61 11.54 -2.54 -11.04
CA ASN A 61 11.63 -3.22 -9.76
C ASN A 61 11.60 -2.19 -8.62
N THR A 62 10.64 -2.35 -7.73
CA THR A 62 10.32 -1.36 -6.70
C THR A 62 10.37 -1.99 -5.32
N TRP A 63 11.12 -1.38 -4.41
CA TRP A 63 11.17 -1.73 -3.01
C TRP A 63 10.44 -0.67 -2.20
N ASN A 64 9.50 -1.08 -1.38
CA ASN A 64 8.80 -0.19 -0.45
C ASN A 64 9.15 -0.57 0.98
N TYR A 65 9.46 0.42 1.80
CA TYR A 65 9.60 0.32 3.24
C TYR A 65 8.60 1.26 3.88
N TYR A 66 7.90 0.81 4.89
CA TYR A 66 6.87 1.63 5.53
C TYR A 66 6.87 1.51 7.05
N LEU A 67 6.44 2.59 7.66
CA LEU A 67 6.03 2.70 9.05
C LEU A 67 4.56 3.09 9.07
N ASN A 68 3.72 2.23 9.64
CA ASN A 68 2.28 2.47 9.77
C ASN A 68 1.94 2.61 11.26
N VAL A 69 1.12 3.58 11.59
CA VAL A 69 0.65 3.83 12.95
C VAL A 69 -0.86 4.05 12.93
N THR A 70 -1.57 3.22 13.66
CA THR A 70 -3.00 3.44 13.94
C THR A 70 -3.11 4.25 15.23
N ILE A 71 -3.33 5.56 15.06
CA ILE A 71 -3.35 6.53 16.17
C ILE A 71 -4.65 6.43 16.96
N PHE A 72 -5.75 6.25 16.23
CA PHE A 72 -7.11 6.10 16.77
C PHE A 72 -7.83 4.96 16.07
N PRO A 73 -8.92 4.42 16.62
CA PRO A 73 -9.69 3.34 16.00
C PRO A 73 -10.23 3.70 14.59
N PHE A 74 -10.18 4.97 14.22
CA PHE A 74 -10.68 5.51 12.97
C PHE A 74 -9.62 6.18 12.09
N LEU A 75 -8.36 6.28 12.57
CA LEU A 75 -7.28 6.96 11.83
C LEU A 75 -6.00 6.15 11.82
N GLU A 76 -5.59 5.78 10.63
CA GLU A 76 -4.33 5.13 10.34
C GLU A 76 -3.48 6.05 9.46
N VAL A 77 -2.20 6.20 9.79
CA VAL A 77 -1.23 7.02 9.05
C VAL A 77 -0.01 6.19 8.76
N ALA A 78 0.51 6.27 7.55
CA ALA A 78 1.73 5.59 7.17
C ALA A 78 2.73 6.55 6.52
N TYR A 79 4.00 6.30 6.77
CA TYR A 79 5.12 6.88 6.04
C TYR A 79 5.75 5.79 5.19
N THR A 80 5.92 6.03 3.92
CA THR A 80 6.49 5.07 2.98
C THR A 80 7.67 5.67 2.25
N CYS A 81 8.73 4.87 2.14
CA CYS A 81 9.87 5.14 1.30
C CYS A 81 9.92 4.10 0.18
N THR A 82 9.95 4.56 -1.04
CA THR A 82 9.97 3.73 -2.24
C THR A 82 11.29 3.90 -2.96
N LEU A 83 11.93 2.80 -3.31
CA LEU A 83 13.20 2.77 -4.05
C LEU A 83 12.97 2.07 -5.39
N PHE A 84 13.31 2.73 -6.48
CA PHE A 84 13.19 2.21 -7.83
C PHE A 84 14.55 1.86 -8.41
N THR A 85 14.65 0.76 -9.12
CA THR A 85 15.83 0.45 -9.94
C THR A 85 15.57 0.92 -11.37
N ALA A 86 16.36 1.87 -11.82
CA ALA A 86 16.13 2.58 -13.07
C ALA A 86 16.94 2.04 -14.27
N GLU A 87 17.52 0.86 -14.15
CA GLU A 87 18.36 0.26 -15.20
C GLU A 87 17.67 0.17 -16.56
N SER A 88 16.35 0.02 -16.58
CA SER A 88 15.59 -0.17 -17.84
C SER A 88 15.35 1.10 -18.65
N LEU A 89 15.67 2.29 -18.11
CA LEU A 89 15.38 3.55 -18.82
C LEU A 89 16.57 4.14 -19.60
N GLY A 90 17.70 3.47 -19.64
CA GLY A 90 18.91 4.03 -20.28
C GLY A 90 19.37 5.34 -19.61
N LEU A 91 19.03 5.49 -18.34
CA LEU A 91 19.49 6.60 -17.52
C LEU A 91 20.93 6.41 -17.03
N ASP A 92 21.56 5.32 -17.39
CA ASP A 92 22.99 5.04 -17.27
C ASP A 92 23.87 6.18 -17.80
N LYS A 93 23.33 7.02 -18.66
CA LYS A 93 24.00 8.22 -19.16
C LYS A 93 24.38 9.24 -18.08
N HIS A 94 23.83 9.10 -16.89
CA HIS A 94 24.14 9.95 -15.74
C HIS A 94 24.98 9.26 -14.65
N GLY A 95 25.52 8.07 -14.91
CA GLY A 95 26.45 7.39 -14.01
C GLY A 95 25.81 6.80 -12.74
N TYR A 96 24.52 6.62 -12.72
CA TYR A 96 23.81 6.00 -11.59
C TYR A 96 23.60 4.52 -11.87
N SER A 97 24.55 3.71 -11.45
CA SER A 97 24.33 2.26 -11.33
C SER A 97 23.69 1.95 -9.97
N GLY A 98 22.53 1.32 -9.95
CA GLY A 98 21.87 0.92 -8.72
C GLY A 98 20.61 1.70 -8.40
N PHE A 99 20.34 1.96 -7.13
CA PHE A 99 19.17 2.71 -6.67
C PHE A 99 19.23 4.16 -7.11
N THR A 100 18.53 4.48 -8.13
CA THR A 100 18.63 5.79 -8.76
C THR A 100 17.55 6.76 -8.36
N ASN A 101 16.43 6.28 -7.83
CA ASN A 101 15.35 7.16 -7.41
C ASN A 101 14.71 6.72 -6.12
N GLN A 102 14.40 7.70 -5.29
CA GLN A 102 13.75 7.52 -4.01
C GLN A 102 12.53 8.42 -3.95
N ASP A 103 11.37 7.84 -3.70
CA ASP A 103 10.16 8.57 -3.38
C ASP A 103 9.79 8.38 -1.91
N ARG A 104 9.30 9.43 -1.27
CA ARG A 104 8.92 9.44 0.13
C ARG A 104 7.59 10.14 0.27
N TYR A 105 6.63 9.48 0.88
CA TYR A 105 5.30 10.03 1.01
C TYR A 105 4.57 9.56 2.26
N PHE A 106 3.52 10.28 2.59
CA PHE A 106 2.58 9.92 3.64
C PHE A 106 1.32 9.34 3.04
N SER A 107 0.74 8.41 3.74
CA SER A 107 -0.58 7.86 3.46
C SER A 107 -1.45 8.00 4.69
N ALA A 108 -2.75 8.16 4.50
CA ALA A 108 -3.70 8.20 5.59
C ALA A 108 -4.98 7.45 5.21
N CYS A 109 -5.59 6.80 6.18
CA CYS A 109 -6.85 6.10 6.04
C CYS A 109 -7.76 6.50 7.20
N LEU A 110 -8.92 7.05 6.87
CA LEU A 110 -9.93 7.50 7.82
C LEU A 110 -11.17 6.60 7.72
N ARG A 111 -11.50 5.91 8.80
CA ARG A 111 -12.74 5.14 8.89
C ARG A 111 -13.92 6.05 9.13
N VAL A 112 -14.79 6.14 8.12
CA VAL A 112 -16.03 6.94 8.15
C VAL A 112 -17.17 6.15 8.77
N LEU A 113 -17.28 4.86 8.43
CA LEU A 113 -18.29 3.96 8.98
C LEU A 113 -17.61 2.69 9.53
N LYS A 114 -17.99 2.33 10.74
CA LYS A 114 -17.58 1.05 11.33
C LYS A 114 -18.50 -0.06 10.83
N GLU A 115 -17.93 -1.23 10.58
CA GLU A 115 -18.70 -2.40 10.23
C GLU A 115 -19.71 -2.77 11.32
N SER A 116 -20.91 -3.10 10.90
CA SER A 116 -21.98 -3.66 11.74
C SER A 116 -22.60 -4.88 11.08
N LYS A 117 -23.61 -5.47 11.68
CA LYS A 117 -24.27 -6.67 11.12
C LYS A 117 -24.72 -6.48 9.65
N TYR A 118 -25.25 -5.33 9.31
CA TYR A 118 -25.82 -5.06 7.98
C TYR A 118 -25.04 -4.02 7.16
N ILE A 119 -24.21 -3.22 7.82
CA ILE A 119 -23.49 -2.09 7.20
C ILE A 119 -22.04 -2.48 7.03
N PRO A 120 -21.43 -2.31 5.85
CA PRO A 120 -19.99 -2.51 5.67
C PRO A 120 -19.18 -1.45 6.41
N ALA A 121 -17.94 -1.75 6.73
CA ALA A 121 -16.97 -0.70 7.06
C ALA A 121 -16.73 0.14 5.82
N VAL A 122 -16.56 1.45 6.00
CA VAL A 122 -16.22 2.38 4.91
C VAL A 122 -15.07 3.27 5.35
N VAL A 123 -14.08 3.42 4.48
CA VAL A 123 -12.94 4.29 4.69
C VAL A 123 -12.74 5.24 3.53
N LEU A 124 -12.26 6.43 3.85
CA LEU A 124 -11.63 7.35 2.90
C LEU A 124 -10.14 7.31 3.13
N GLY A 125 -9.37 7.18 2.07
CA GLY A 125 -7.92 7.14 2.19
C GLY A 125 -7.22 7.92 1.10
N THR A 126 -5.97 8.21 1.39
CA THR A 126 -5.07 8.86 0.45
C THR A 126 -3.67 8.32 0.61
N SER A 127 -2.94 8.30 -0.49
CA SER A 127 -1.52 8.05 -0.54
C SER A 127 -0.87 9.18 -1.31
N ASP A 128 0.21 9.72 -0.79
CA ASP A 128 0.95 10.84 -1.38
C ASP A 128 0.06 12.05 -1.76
N PRO A 129 -0.71 12.61 -0.83
CA PRO A 129 -1.68 13.66 -1.14
C PRO A 129 -1.04 14.99 -1.56
N PHE A 130 0.26 15.16 -1.27
CA PHE A 130 0.96 16.43 -1.44
C PHE A 130 1.79 16.50 -2.72
N THR A 131 2.15 15.37 -3.31
CA THR A 131 2.85 15.36 -4.58
C THR A 131 1.87 15.78 -5.67
N SER A 132 1.94 17.03 -6.05
CA SER A 132 1.26 17.50 -7.25
C SER A 132 1.94 16.83 -8.43
N SER A 133 1.19 16.03 -9.16
CA SER A 133 1.53 15.32 -10.38
C SER A 133 2.88 15.72 -10.96
N GLY A 134 3.77 14.79 -11.08
CA GLY A 134 5.09 14.98 -11.63
C GLY A 134 5.12 15.33 -13.10
N HIS A 135 4.37 16.26 -13.47
CA HIS A 135 4.22 16.92 -14.74
C HIS A 135 5.56 17.22 -15.43
N LYS A 136 6.60 17.55 -14.66
CA LYS A 136 7.95 17.70 -15.17
C LYS A 136 8.86 16.50 -14.91
N PHE A 137 8.47 15.61 -14.02
CA PHE A 137 9.19 14.39 -13.67
C PHE A 137 8.53 13.12 -14.21
N ALA A 138 7.43 13.24 -14.89
CA ALA A 138 6.82 12.09 -15.57
C ALA A 138 7.73 11.51 -16.65
N SER A 139 8.60 12.33 -17.21
CA SER A 139 9.68 11.87 -18.08
C SER A 139 10.89 11.35 -17.29
N ALA A 140 11.00 11.69 -16.01
CA ALA A 140 12.01 11.22 -15.10
C ALA A 140 11.29 10.50 -13.96
N ILE A 141 11.13 9.22 -14.08
CA ILE A 141 11.00 8.27 -13.01
C ILE A 141 10.32 8.79 -11.73
N GLY A 142 9.06 8.86 -11.75
CA GLY A 142 8.24 8.32 -10.76
C GLY A 142 7.94 8.99 -9.46
N ASN A 143 8.23 10.22 -9.16
CA ASN A 143 7.57 10.84 -8.01
C ASN A 143 6.06 10.95 -8.28
N GLY A 144 5.22 10.56 -7.32
CA GLY A 144 3.77 10.61 -7.45
C GLY A 144 3.12 9.37 -8.08
N TYR A 145 3.87 8.30 -8.28
CA TYR A 145 3.27 7.02 -8.72
C TYR A 145 2.17 6.55 -7.77
N PHE A 146 2.35 6.75 -6.48
CA PHE A 146 1.41 6.36 -5.43
C PHE A 146 0.42 7.46 -5.03
N CYS A 147 0.39 8.59 -5.74
CA CYS A 147 -0.56 9.67 -5.49
C CYS A 147 -1.98 9.23 -5.82
N ARG A 148 -2.74 8.88 -4.79
CA ARG A 148 -4.10 8.34 -4.93
C ARG A 148 -5.00 8.81 -3.81
N TYR A 149 -6.28 8.91 -4.17
CA TYR A 149 -7.38 9.00 -3.23
C TYR A 149 -8.26 7.78 -3.44
N TYR A 150 -8.84 7.24 -2.40
CA TYR A 150 -9.70 6.10 -2.51
C TYR A 150 -10.85 6.13 -1.51
N LEU A 151 -11.95 5.53 -1.95
CA LEU A 151 -13.06 5.14 -1.11
C LEU A 151 -13.09 3.61 -1.11
N ALA A 152 -13.07 2.98 0.06
CA ALA A 152 -13.16 1.53 0.14
C ALA A 152 -14.23 1.10 1.13
N ALA A 153 -14.90 0.00 0.78
CA ALA A 153 -15.89 -0.66 1.61
C ALA A 153 -15.49 -2.12 1.83
N THR A 154 -15.65 -2.60 3.05
CA THR A 154 -15.35 -4.00 3.41
C THR A 154 -16.49 -4.58 4.22
N LYS A 155 -16.90 -5.80 3.87
CA LYS A 155 -17.89 -6.56 4.61
C LYS A 155 -17.38 -7.94 4.92
N HIS A 156 -17.46 -8.34 6.19
CA HIS A 156 -17.09 -9.67 6.65
C HIS A 156 -18.32 -10.54 6.86
N PHE A 157 -18.23 -11.77 6.38
CA PHE A 157 -19.25 -12.81 6.54
C PHE A 157 -18.66 -13.97 7.33
N GLN A 158 -19.34 -14.37 8.40
CA GLN A 158 -18.94 -15.56 9.17
C GLN A 158 -19.38 -16.81 8.42
N LEU A 159 -18.44 -17.65 8.04
CA LEU A 159 -18.67 -18.93 7.35
C LEU A 159 -18.17 -20.08 8.23
N GLY A 160 -19.03 -20.56 9.11
CA GLY A 160 -18.65 -21.60 10.06
C GLY A 160 -17.55 -21.12 11.02
N ARG A 161 -16.36 -21.74 10.91
CA ARG A 161 -15.18 -21.35 11.73
C ARG A 161 -14.31 -20.27 11.08
N GLY A 162 -14.58 -19.90 9.84
CA GLY A 162 -13.82 -18.91 9.08
C GLY A 162 -14.59 -17.62 8.89
N THR A 163 -13.88 -16.61 8.43
CA THR A 163 -14.46 -15.30 8.06
C THR A 163 -14.06 -15.01 6.63
N LEU A 164 -15.02 -14.67 5.80
CA LEU A 164 -14.82 -14.21 4.43
C LEU A 164 -14.93 -12.68 4.40
N GLY A 165 -13.89 -11.99 4.02
CA GLY A 165 -13.92 -10.55 3.74
C GLY A 165 -14.19 -10.29 2.26
N VAL A 166 -15.13 -9.41 1.97
CA VAL A 166 -15.40 -8.92 0.61
C VAL A 166 -15.08 -7.44 0.60
N HIS A 167 -14.22 -7.04 -0.34
CA HIS A 167 -13.67 -5.70 -0.44
C HIS A 167 -14.01 -5.10 -1.79
N LEU A 168 -14.44 -3.85 -1.79
CA LEU A 168 -14.69 -3.05 -2.98
C LEU A 168 -14.12 -1.67 -2.77
N SER A 169 -13.39 -1.14 -3.74
CA SER A 169 -12.80 0.19 -3.66
C SER A 169 -12.86 0.90 -5.00
N TYR A 170 -12.98 2.21 -4.92
CA TYR A 170 -12.79 3.11 -6.05
C TYR A 170 -11.51 3.93 -5.80
N LEU A 171 -10.64 3.94 -6.80
CA LEU A 171 -9.37 4.67 -6.77
C LEU A 171 -9.44 5.84 -7.75
N TYR A 172 -9.01 6.98 -7.27
CA TYR A 172 -8.80 8.18 -8.06
C TYR A 172 -7.33 8.59 -7.96
N ASN A 173 -6.63 8.59 -9.09
CA ASN A 173 -5.27 9.08 -9.20
C ASN A 173 -5.29 10.52 -9.70
N ARG A 174 -4.60 11.40 -8.99
CA ARG A 174 -4.52 12.81 -9.35
C ARG A 174 -3.58 13.10 -10.53
N ARG A 175 -2.84 12.11 -10.99
CA ARG A 175 -1.91 12.29 -12.11
C ARG A 175 -2.69 12.48 -13.41
N GLU A 176 -2.38 13.54 -14.12
CA GLU A 176 -2.97 13.83 -15.43
C GLU A 176 -2.31 13.03 -16.55
N ASP A 177 -1.00 12.76 -16.42
CA ASP A 177 -0.21 12.06 -17.41
C ASP A 177 -0.44 10.54 -17.42
N TYR A 178 -0.92 9.99 -16.33
CA TYR A 178 -1.23 8.57 -16.19
C TYR A 178 -2.32 8.31 -15.14
N PRO A 179 -3.56 8.60 -15.48
CA PRO A 179 -4.66 8.39 -14.54
C PRO A 179 -4.92 6.89 -14.36
N LEU A 180 -4.72 6.39 -13.15
CA LEU A 180 -5.06 5.02 -12.74
C LEU A 180 -6.38 5.01 -11.96
N ASN A 181 -7.41 5.57 -12.58
CA ASN A 181 -8.74 5.60 -11.99
C ASN A 181 -9.46 4.28 -12.25
N GLY A 182 -10.09 3.73 -11.25
CA GLY A 182 -10.78 2.46 -11.42
C GLY A 182 -11.40 1.90 -10.18
N VAL A 183 -12.10 0.80 -10.39
CA VAL A 183 -12.68 -0.02 -9.32
C VAL A 183 -11.77 -1.22 -9.10
N ALA A 184 -11.49 -1.51 -7.86
CA ALA A 184 -10.76 -2.70 -7.44
C ALA A 184 -11.57 -3.46 -6.40
N GLY A 185 -11.43 -4.77 -6.39
CA GLY A 185 -12.09 -5.63 -5.42
C GLY A 185 -11.25 -6.84 -5.07
N GLY A 186 -11.63 -7.52 -4.00
CA GLY A 186 -10.99 -8.73 -3.52
C GLY A 186 -11.80 -9.45 -2.46
N ILE A 187 -11.40 -10.66 -2.17
CA ILE A 187 -11.97 -11.55 -1.16
C ILE A 187 -10.88 -12.16 -0.31
#